data_7abefa91517d6273e8207f42d55600ba
#
_entry.id   7abefa91517d6273e8207f42d55600ba
#
_cell.length_a   1.000
_cell.length_b   1.000
_cell.length_c   1.000
_cell.angle_alpha   90.00
_cell.angle_beta   90.00
_cell.angle_gamma   90.00
#
_symmetry.space_group_name_H-M   'P 1'
#
loop_
_entity.id
_entity.type
_entity.pdbx_description
1 polymer ?
#
loop_
_entity_poly.entity_id
_entity_poly.type
_entity_poly.pdbx_seq_one_letter_code
_entity_poly.pdbx_strand_id
1 'polypeptide(L)'
;MPASSALITVPNILSFARIALIPVFCWLSANERTRLWGILLFAVVVSTDWVDGYVARRTGQVSELGRILDPVADRLAIGAGLLTFAISGIFPFWAALLILVRDVTLLLGGAALLWGRDIRVEVRWIGKIATASLMAAIAWIAWGNAGGLLGEVLLVGGWLAYVVGIVEYYIAAALYVIDVRDTLAARGVLEE
;
A
#
# COMPACT_ATOMS: atom_id res chain seq x y z
N MET A 1 -8.24 1.63 24.99
CA MET A 1 -9.68 1.34 24.89
C MET A 1 -9.84 -0.08 24.37
N PRO A 2 -10.72 -0.93 24.93
CA PRO A 2 -10.96 -2.27 24.40
C PRO A 2 -11.53 -2.15 22.97
N ALA A 3 -11.02 -3.00 22.05
CA ALA A 3 -11.53 -3.06 20.71
C ALA A 3 -13.00 -3.53 20.74
N SER A 4 -13.89 -2.87 19.98
CA SER A 4 -15.28 -3.28 19.91
C SER A 4 -15.41 -4.55 19.07
N SER A 5 -16.25 -5.49 19.51
CA SER A 5 -16.63 -6.67 18.72
C SER A 5 -17.61 -6.35 17.58
N ALA A 6 -17.92 -5.07 17.36
CA ALA A 6 -18.83 -4.65 16.31
C ALA A 6 -18.20 -4.90 14.93
N LEU A 7 -18.83 -5.77 14.15
CA LEU A 7 -18.44 -6.08 12.77
C LEU A 7 -18.67 -4.88 11.83
N ILE A 8 -19.68 -4.06 12.13
CA ILE A 8 -20.08 -2.90 11.32
C ILE A 8 -19.57 -1.63 12.01
N THR A 9 -18.37 -1.21 11.63
CA THR A 9 -17.79 0.09 11.99
C THR A 9 -17.53 0.87 10.71
N VAL A 10 -17.48 2.21 10.81
CA VAL A 10 -17.20 3.06 9.63
C VAL A 10 -15.92 2.66 8.94
N PRO A 11 -14.78 2.43 9.63
CA PRO A 11 -13.56 1.93 9.01
C PRO A 11 -13.76 0.59 8.27
N ASN A 12 -14.41 -0.40 8.88
CA ASN A 12 -14.62 -1.70 8.24
C ASN A 12 -15.45 -1.58 6.93
N ILE A 13 -16.48 -0.71 6.91
CA ILE A 13 -17.28 -0.46 5.71
C ILE A 13 -16.39 0.10 4.60
N LEU A 14 -15.48 1.03 4.91
CA LEU A 14 -14.57 1.62 3.94
C LEU A 14 -13.57 0.58 3.39
N SER A 15 -13.05 -0.31 4.24
CA SER A 15 -12.16 -1.41 3.80
C SER A 15 -12.92 -2.41 2.91
N PHE A 16 -14.18 -2.75 3.23
CA PHE A 16 -15.00 -3.59 2.36
C PHE A 16 -15.33 -2.91 1.03
N ALA A 17 -15.65 -1.62 1.05
CA ALA A 17 -15.89 -0.83 -0.17
C ALA A 17 -14.63 -0.81 -1.05
N ARG A 18 -13.44 -0.65 -0.45
CA ARG A 18 -12.16 -0.71 -1.15
C ARG A 18 -11.97 -2.06 -1.84
N ILE A 19 -12.17 -3.17 -1.14
CA ILE A 19 -12.06 -4.52 -1.72
C ILE A 19 -13.06 -4.70 -2.88
N ALA A 20 -14.29 -4.21 -2.73
CA ALA A 20 -15.31 -4.29 -3.78
C ALA A 20 -14.96 -3.41 -5.00
N LEU A 21 -14.23 -2.32 -4.82
CA LEU A 21 -13.78 -1.43 -5.91
C LEU A 21 -12.55 -1.96 -6.66
N ILE A 22 -11.79 -2.91 -6.09
CA ILE A 22 -10.62 -3.50 -6.77
C ILE A 22 -10.99 -4.06 -8.16
N PRO A 23 -11.94 -4.98 -8.32
CA PRO A 23 -12.27 -5.50 -9.64
C PRO A 23 -12.80 -4.42 -10.59
N VAL A 24 -13.47 -3.39 -10.05
CA VAL A 24 -14.01 -2.29 -10.87
C VAL A 24 -12.88 -1.47 -11.47
N PHE A 25 -11.93 -0.98 -10.67
CA PHE A 25 -10.81 -0.19 -11.21
C PHE A 25 -9.88 -1.03 -12.08
N CYS A 26 -9.67 -2.31 -11.78
CA CYS A 26 -8.90 -3.23 -12.62
C CYS A 26 -9.55 -3.37 -14.01
N TRP A 27 -10.85 -3.62 -14.07
CA TRP A 27 -11.59 -3.73 -15.32
C TRP A 27 -11.57 -2.42 -16.12
N LEU A 28 -11.82 -1.28 -15.47
CA LEU A 28 -11.78 0.03 -16.11
C LEU A 28 -10.38 0.35 -16.68
N SER A 29 -9.32 0.02 -15.93
CA SER A 29 -7.94 0.30 -16.35
C SER A 29 -7.45 -0.60 -17.48
N ALA A 30 -7.93 -1.84 -17.53
CA ALA A 30 -7.59 -2.80 -18.57
C ALA A 30 -8.24 -2.42 -19.94
N ASN A 31 -9.35 -1.69 -19.94
CA ASN A 31 -10.06 -1.30 -21.14
C ASN A 31 -9.57 0.09 -21.60
N GLU A 32 -9.08 0.21 -22.86
CA GLU A 32 -8.52 1.45 -23.40
C GLU A 32 -9.48 2.64 -23.34
N ARG A 33 -10.79 2.41 -23.54
CA ARG A 33 -11.80 3.50 -23.54
C ARG A 33 -12.07 4.07 -22.15
N THR A 34 -11.87 3.28 -21.11
CA THR A 34 -12.18 3.66 -19.72
C THR A 34 -10.94 3.74 -18.83
N ARG A 35 -9.75 3.54 -19.40
CA ARG A 35 -8.46 3.46 -18.71
C ARG A 35 -8.20 4.63 -17.76
N LEU A 36 -8.41 5.86 -18.20
CA LEU A 36 -8.22 7.04 -17.37
C LEU A 36 -9.16 7.06 -16.15
N TRP A 37 -10.39 6.61 -16.31
CA TRP A 37 -11.34 6.48 -15.20
C TRP A 37 -10.91 5.40 -14.20
N GLY A 38 -10.34 4.30 -14.69
CA GLY A 38 -9.76 3.26 -13.85
C GLY A 38 -8.57 3.77 -13.04
N ILE A 39 -7.66 4.54 -13.64
CA ILE A 39 -6.51 5.14 -12.96
C ILE A 39 -6.98 6.17 -11.92
N LEU A 40 -7.97 7.00 -12.24
CA LEU A 40 -8.57 7.94 -11.28
C LEU A 40 -9.20 7.20 -10.10
N LEU A 41 -9.97 6.16 -10.38
CA LEU A 41 -10.60 5.37 -9.33
C LEU A 41 -9.55 4.70 -8.44
N PHE A 42 -8.48 4.15 -9.01
CA PHE A 42 -7.34 3.63 -8.25
C PHE A 42 -6.72 4.70 -7.36
N ALA A 43 -6.44 5.90 -7.89
CA ALA A 43 -5.88 7.00 -7.12
C ALA A 43 -6.80 7.41 -5.94
N VAL A 44 -8.11 7.46 -6.17
CA VAL A 44 -9.11 7.72 -5.11
C VAL A 44 -9.10 6.62 -4.07
N VAL A 45 -9.19 5.35 -4.48
CA VAL A 45 -9.22 4.18 -3.58
C VAL A 45 -7.99 4.15 -2.67
N VAL A 46 -6.81 4.39 -3.23
CA VAL A 46 -5.55 4.42 -2.47
C VAL A 46 -5.45 5.65 -1.56
N SER A 47 -5.96 6.82 -2.01
CA SER A 47 -5.95 8.04 -1.19
C SER A 47 -6.93 7.99 -0.02
N THR A 48 -8.02 7.21 -0.10
CA THR A 48 -9.01 7.08 0.99
C THR A 48 -8.44 6.39 2.22
N ASP A 49 -7.38 5.59 2.11
CA ASP A 49 -6.70 4.99 3.27
C ASP A 49 -6.25 6.03 4.30
N TRP A 50 -5.76 7.19 3.84
CA TRP A 50 -5.40 8.28 4.76
C TRP A 50 -6.62 8.84 5.49
N VAL A 51 -7.77 8.92 4.82
CA VAL A 51 -9.04 9.41 5.40
C VAL A 51 -9.56 8.42 6.44
N ASP A 52 -9.52 7.11 6.14
CA ASP A 52 -9.99 6.05 7.04
C ASP A 52 -9.20 6.04 8.35
N GLY A 53 -7.88 6.12 8.26
CA GLY A 53 -7.00 6.22 9.41
C GLY A 53 -7.25 7.50 10.24
N TYR A 54 -7.60 8.62 9.62
CA TYR A 54 -7.95 9.85 10.31
C TYR A 54 -9.31 9.73 11.03
N VAL A 55 -10.32 9.18 10.36
CA VAL A 55 -11.66 8.97 10.92
C VAL A 55 -11.61 7.99 12.09
N ALA A 56 -10.93 6.85 11.93
CA ALA A 56 -10.78 5.84 12.98
C ALA A 56 -10.17 6.43 14.28
N ARG A 57 -9.11 7.27 14.12
CA ARG A 57 -8.49 7.95 15.27
C ARG A 57 -9.40 8.96 15.95
N ARG A 58 -10.27 9.65 15.20
CA ARG A 58 -11.21 10.63 15.77
C ARG A 58 -12.43 10.01 16.41
N THR A 59 -12.93 8.90 15.86
CA THR A 59 -14.15 8.25 16.34
C THR A 59 -13.90 7.20 17.42
N GLY A 60 -12.63 6.79 17.62
CA GLY A 60 -12.28 5.73 18.56
C GLY A 60 -12.83 4.35 18.19
N GLN A 61 -13.36 4.19 16.98
CA GLN A 61 -13.96 2.95 16.49
C GLN A 61 -12.88 2.05 15.89
N VAL A 62 -12.14 1.35 16.73
CA VAL A 62 -11.16 0.34 16.30
C VAL A 62 -11.75 -1.03 16.59
N SER A 63 -12.00 -1.83 15.53
CA SER A 63 -12.45 -3.22 15.66
C SER A 63 -11.28 -4.19 15.52
N GLU A 64 -11.40 -5.40 16.09
CA GLU A 64 -10.40 -6.46 15.90
C GLU A 64 -10.33 -6.88 14.43
N LEU A 65 -11.48 -6.96 13.75
CA LEU A 65 -11.56 -7.27 12.34
C LEU A 65 -10.86 -6.20 11.49
N GLY A 66 -11.09 -4.91 11.77
CA GLY A 66 -10.49 -3.80 11.04
C GLY A 66 -8.96 -3.80 11.11
N ARG A 67 -8.39 -4.17 12.26
CA ARG A 67 -6.92 -4.27 12.41
C ARG A 67 -6.25 -5.22 11.42
N ILE A 68 -6.98 -6.24 10.94
CA ILE A 68 -6.49 -7.21 9.96
C ILE A 68 -6.97 -6.83 8.56
N LEU A 69 -8.23 -6.43 8.43
CA LEU A 69 -8.88 -6.14 7.15
C LEU A 69 -8.23 -4.94 6.44
N ASP A 70 -7.92 -3.86 7.18
CA ASP A 70 -7.35 -2.64 6.60
C ASP A 70 -6.00 -2.91 5.92
N PRO A 71 -4.97 -3.48 6.61
CA PRO A 71 -3.70 -3.79 5.95
C PRO A 71 -3.83 -4.77 4.78
N VAL A 72 -4.78 -5.71 4.85
CA VAL A 72 -5.00 -6.66 3.76
C VAL A 72 -5.66 -5.98 2.56
N ALA A 73 -6.69 -5.17 2.78
CA ALA A 73 -7.36 -4.42 1.73
C ALA A 73 -6.40 -3.48 0.99
N ASP A 74 -5.53 -2.78 1.73
CA ASP A 74 -4.51 -1.88 1.16
C ASP A 74 -3.53 -2.62 0.27
N ARG A 75 -2.97 -3.73 0.76
CA ARG A 75 -2.02 -4.53 -0.02
C ARG A 75 -2.66 -5.14 -1.26
N LEU A 76 -3.90 -5.61 -1.15
CA LEU A 76 -4.65 -6.13 -2.28
C LEU A 76 -4.93 -5.04 -3.32
N ALA A 77 -5.34 -3.84 -2.90
CA ALA A 77 -5.61 -2.74 -3.82
C ALA A 77 -4.35 -2.30 -4.59
N ILE A 78 -3.24 -2.10 -3.87
CA ILE A 78 -1.96 -1.70 -4.49
C ILE A 78 -1.44 -2.80 -5.41
N GLY A 79 -1.43 -4.06 -4.95
CA GLY A 79 -0.96 -5.20 -5.73
C GLY A 79 -1.77 -5.44 -6.99
N ALA A 80 -3.10 -5.40 -6.89
CA ALA A 80 -4.00 -5.54 -8.03
C ALA A 80 -3.85 -4.39 -9.03
N GLY A 81 -3.71 -3.15 -8.53
CA GLY A 81 -3.47 -1.98 -9.37
C GLY A 81 -2.15 -2.08 -10.13
N LEU A 82 -1.05 -2.37 -9.44
CA LEU A 82 0.27 -2.54 -10.04
C LEU A 82 0.28 -3.63 -11.11
N LEU A 83 -0.30 -4.80 -10.81
CA LEU A 83 -0.40 -5.91 -11.76
C LEU A 83 -1.25 -5.52 -12.98
N THR A 84 -2.41 -4.89 -12.77
CA THR A 84 -3.27 -4.45 -13.87
C THR A 84 -2.56 -3.43 -14.74
N PHE A 85 -1.89 -2.44 -14.16
CA PHE A 85 -1.18 -1.41 -14.92
C PHE A 85 0.04 -1.99 -15.66
N ALA A 86 0.74 -2.94 -15.07
CA ALA A 86 1.87 -3.61 -15.72
C ALA A 86 1.41 -4.49 -16.90
N ILE A 87 0.35 -5.29 -16.73
CA ILE A 87 -0.21 -6.14 -17.80
C ILE A 87 -0.79 -5.29 -18.92
N SER A 88 -1.42 -4.14 -18.59
CA SER A 88 -1.98 -3.21 -19.59
C SER A 88 -0.92 -2.34 -20.28
N GLY A 89 0.36 -2.47 -19.93
CA GLY A 89 1.46 -1.71 -20.54
C GLY A 89 1.51 -0.23 -20.15
N ILE A 90 0.72 0.22 -19.18
CA ILE A 90 0.67 1.61 -18.71
C ILE A 90 1.63 1.90 -17.55
N PHE A 91 2.17 0.86 -16.94
CA PHE A 91 3.23 0.94 -15.93
C PHE A 91 4.28 -0.14 -16.20
N PRO A 92 5.59 0.16 -16.12
CA PRO A 92 6.62 -0.82 -16.42
C PRO A 92 6.62 -2.00 -15.45
N PHE A 93 6.66 -3.21 -16.00
CA PHE A 93 6.62 -4.44 -15.19
C PHE A 93 7.76 -4.54 -14.17
N TRP A 94 8.99 -4.13 -14.56
CA TRP A 94 10.15 -4.14 -13.65
C TRP A 94 9.96 -3.20 -12.46
N ALA A 95 9.32 -2.05 -12.67
CA ALA A 95 9.06 -1.08 -11.61
C ALA A 95 7.97 -1.59 -10.64
N ALA A 96 6.93 -2.24 -11.17
CA ALA A 96 5.94 -2.93 -10.35
C ALA A 96 6.57 -4.07 -9.54
N LEU A 97 7.45 -4.86 -10.17
CA LEU A 97 8.12 -5.98 -9.53
C LEU A 97 8.98 -5.56 -8.34
N LEU A 98 9.71 -4.45 -8.44
CA LEU A 98 10.51 -3.92 -7.33
C LEU A 98 9.65 -3.62 -6.08
N ILE A 99 8.48 -3.04 -6.26
CA ILE A 99 7.55 -2.76 -5.16
C ILE A 99 7.00 -4.07 -4.58
N LEU A 100 6.48 -4.95 -5.45
CA LEU A 100 5.82 -6.19 -5.03
C LEU A 100 6.78 -7.16 -4.34
N VAL A 101 8.00 -7.34 -4.86
CA VAL A 101 9.01 -8.23 -4.26
C VAL A 101 9.34 -7.77 -2.84
N ARG A 102 9.58 -6.47 -2.66
CA ARG A 102 9.84 -5.93 -1.32
C ARG A 102 8.67 -6.15 -0.37
N ASP A 103 7.44 -5.87 -0.82
CA ASP A 103 6.24 -6.01 0.01
C ASP A 103 6.00 -7.45 0.44
N VAL A 104 6.09 -8.38 -0.50
CA VAL A 104 5.96 -9.81 -0.23
C VAL A 104 7.08 -10.28 0.71
N THR A 105 8.32 -9.85 0.48
CA THR A 105 9.45 -10.23 1.33
C THR A 105 9.26 -9.76 2.77
N LEU A 106 8.84 -8.52 2.99
CA LEU A 106 8.59 -8.02 4.34
C LEU A 106 7.36 -8.64 5.00
N LEU A 107 6.32 -8.92 4.22
CA LEU A 107 5.12 -9.57 4.73
C LEU A 107 5.43 -11.00 5.19
N LEU A 108 6.05 -11.79 4.33
CA LEU A 108 6.39 -13.19 4.62
C LEU A 108 7.50 -13.29 5.69
N GLY A 109 8.55 -12.50 5.56
CA GLY A 109 9.65 -12.45 6.53
C GLY A 109 9.19 -11.98 7.90
N GLY A 110 8.39 -10.91 7.95
CA GLY A 110 7.79 -10.41 9.18
C GLY A 110 6.84 -11.45 9.80
N ALA A 111 5.97 -12.06 9.00
CA ALA A 111 5.07 -13.11 9.47
C ALA A 111 5.86 -14.31 10.03
N ALA A 112 6.88 -14.80 9.32
CA ALA A 112 7.69 -15.95 9.76
C ALA A 112 8.47 -15.67 11.05
N LEU A 113 9.05 -14.47 11.18
CA LEU A 113 9.85 -14.11 12.36
C LEU A 113 9.01 -13.79 13.60
N LEU A 114 7.83 -13.21 13.39
CA LEU A 114 6.96 -12.73 14.48
C LEU A 114 5.81 -13.69 14.79
N TRP A 115 5.69 -14.81 14.06
CA TRP A 115 4.62 -15.80 14.29
C TRP A 115 4.65 -16.34 15.72
N GLY A 116 3.51 -16.24 16.40
CA GLY A 116 3.36 -16.69 17.79
C GLY A 116 4.05 -15.82 18.84
N ARG A 117 4.60 -14.66 18.46
CA ARG A 117 5.28 -13.73 19.35
C ARG A 117 4.49 -12.42 19.46
N ASP A 118 4.24 -11.96 20.67
CA ASP A 118 3.63 -10.63 20.90
C ASP A 118 4.71 -9.53 20.79
N ILE A 119 5.21 -9.35 19.56
CA ILE A 119 6.23 -8.35 19.22
C ILE A 119 5.59 -7.34 18.28
N ARG A 120 5.62 -6.06 18.65
CA ARG A 120 5.17 -4.95 17.81
C ARG A 120 6.38 -4.12 17.42
N VAL A 121 6.61 -4.03 16.12
CA VAL A 121 7.64 -3.14 15.55
C VAL A 121 6.92 -1.92 14.99
N GLU A 122 7.31 -0.74 15.44
CA GLU A 122 6.68 0.51 14.98
C GLU A 122 7.13 0.86 13.56
N VAL A 123 6.16 1.27 12.73
CA VAL A 123 6.45 1.77 11.37
C VAL A 123 7.03 3.17 11.45
N ARG A 124 8.26 3.33 10.99
CA ARG A 124 8.95 4.62 10.95
C ARG A 124 8.28 5.59 9.95
N TRP A 125 8.39 6.89 10.21
CA TRP A 125 7.86 7.95 9.36
C TRP A 125 8.32 7.86 7.90
N ILE A 126 9.59 7.49 7.67
CA ILE A 126 10.17 7.32 6.34
C ILE A 126 9.37 6.30 5.50
N GLY A 127 8.87 5.22 6.09
CA GLY A 127 8.03 4.24 5.40
C GLY A 127 6.68 4.82 4.95
N LYS A 128 6.11 5.74 5.70
CA LYS A 128 4.85 6.42 5.33
C LYS A 128 5.05 7.38 4.16
N ILE A 129 6.13 8.17 4.19
CA ILE A 129 6.47 9.09 3.09
C ILE A 129 6.76 8.28 1.83
N ALA A 130 7.59 7.24 1.91
CA ALA A 130 7.92 6.37 0.79
C ALA A 130 6.68 5.78 0.13
N THR A 131 5.72 5.27 0.92
CA THR A 131 4.47 4.73 0.40
C THR A 131 3.65 5.80 -0.32
N ALA A 132 3.51 6.99 0.27
CA ALA A 132 2.77 8.09 -0.35
C ALA A 132 3.42 8.56 -1.67
N SER A 133 4.76 8.68 -1.69
CA SER A 133 5.53 9.04 -2.90
C SER A 133 5.34 8.01 -4.01
N LEU A 134 5.40 6.71 -3.68
CA LEU A 134 5.19 5.64 -4.65
C LEU A 134 3.75 5.59 -5.17
N MET A 135 2.75 5.80 -4.31
CA MET A 135 1.34 5.86 -4.74
C MET A 135 1.09 7.00 -5.73
N ALA A 136 1.63 8.20 -5.44
CA ALA A 136 1.57 9.31 -6.36
C ALA A 136 2.31 8.99 -7.68
N ALA A 137 3.50 8.40 -7.60
CA ALA A 137 4.29 8.01 -8.76
C ALA A 137 3.55 7.03 -9.66
N ILE A 138 2.95 5.98 -9.10
CA ILE A 138 2.18 4.97 -9.84
C ILE A 138 1.02 5.64 -10.59
N ALA A 139 0.24 6.47 -9.89
CA ALA A 139 -0.91 7.16 -10.50
C ALA A 139 -0.48 8.13 -11.61
N TRP A 140 0.59 8.90 -11.41
CA TRP A 140 1.07 9.89 -12.38
C TRP A 140 1.71 9.22 -13.61
N ILE A 141 2.52 8.18 -13.43
CA ILE A 141 3.11 7.41 -14.53
C ILE A 141 2.00 6.73 -15.34
N ALA A 142 1.05 6.08 -14.65
CA ALA A 142 -0.06 5.42 -15.31
C ALA A 142 -0.93 6.43 -16.10
N TRP A 143 -1.23 7.58 -15.52
CA TRP A 143 -1.99 8.65 -16.18
C TRP A 143 -1.27 9.19 -17.40
N GLY A 144 0.04 9.47 -17.30
CA GLY A 144 0.85 9.98 -18.39
C GLY A 144 0.92 8.99 -19.56
N ASN A 145 1.19 7.71 -19.28
CA ASN A 145 1.24 6.66 -20.29
C ASN A 145 -0.12 6.32 -20.92
N ALA A 146 -1.21 6.62 -20.21
CA ALA A 146 -2.57 6.44 -20.75
C ALA A 146 -3.05 7.62 -21.60
N GLY A 147 -2.23 8.65 -21.84
CA GLY A 147 -2.56 9.83 -22.65
C GLY A 147 -3.49 10.82 -21.95
N GLY A 148 -3.45 10.89 -20.61
CA GLY A 148 -4.21 11.87 -19.84
C GLY A 148 -3.75 13.31 -20.05
N LEU A 149 -4.60 14.28 -19.70
CA LEU A 149 -4.26 15.70 -19.70
C LEU A 149 -3.01 15.96 -18.84
N LEU A 150 -2.10 16.83 -19.31
CA LEU A 150 -0.78 17.08 -18.70
C LEU A 150 0.10 15.82 -18.60
N GLY A 151 -0.14 14.81 -19.48
CA GLY A 151 0.49 13.50 -19.41
C GLY A 151 2.00 13.56 -19.33
N GLU A 152 2.67 14.39 -20.16
CA GLU A 152 4.13 14.51 -20.13
C GLU A 152 4.66 15.07 -18.80
N VAL A 153 4.01 16.09 -18.25
CA VAL A 153 4.40 16.71 -16.97
C VAL A 153 4.25 15.70 -15.83
N LEU A 154 3.11 14.99 -15.81
CA LEU A 154 2.85 13.97 -14.80
C LEU A 154 3.76 12.75 -14.97
N LEU A 155 4.13 12.40 -16.20
CA LEU A 155 5.07 11.32 -16.46
C LEU A 155 6.45 11.63 -15.88
N VAL A 156 6.99 12.83 -16.15
CA VAL A 156 8.27 13.26 -15.60
C VAL A 156 8.22 13.36 -14.08
N GLY A 157 7.21 14.02 -13.53
CA GLY A 157 7.00 14.14 -12.09
C GLY A 157 6.82 12.77 -11.43
N GLY A 158 6.09 11.86 -12.08
CA GLY A 158 5.88 10.50 -11.63
C GLY A 158 7.18 9.69 -11.56
N TRP A 159 8.05 9.78 -12.55
CA TRP A 159 9.35 9.12 -12.53
C TRP A 159 10.28 9.70 -11.45
N LEU A 160 10.29 11.01 -11.24
CA LEU A 160 11.04 11.63 -10.15
C LEU A 160 10.53 11.14 -8.79
N ALA A 161 9.21 11.16 -8.57
CA ALA A 161 8.59 10.65 -7.36
C ALA A 161 8.85 9.13 -7.17
N TYR A 162 8.87 8.35 -8.25
CA TYR A 162 9.19 6.92 -8.20
C TYR A 162 10.62 6.68 -7.73
N VAL A 163 11.61 7.39 -8.31
CA VAL A 163 13.03 7.21 -7.94
C VAL A 163 13.24 7.58 -6.48
N VAL A 164 12.72 8.70 -6.02
CA VAL A 164 12.80 9.11 -4.61
C VAL A 164 12.07 8.09 -3.73
N GLY A 165 10.83 7.77 -4.07
CA GLY A 165 10.00 6.87 -3.29
C GLY A 165 10.57 5.47 -3.19
N ILE A 166 11.14 4.90 -4.27
CA ILE A 166 11.72 3.54 -4.25
C ILE A 166 12.97 3.48 -3.37
N VAL A 167 13.80 4.52 -3.38
CA VAL A 167 14.97 4.60 -2.51
C VAL A 167 14.55 4.67 -1.05
N GLU A 168 13.62 5.57 -0.70
CA GLU A 168 13.07 5.69 0.66
C GLU A 168 12.41 4.37 1.10
N TYR A 169 11.75 3.67 0.17
CA TYR A 169 11.04 2.43 0.42
C TYR A 169 11.97 1.28 0.81
N TYR A 170 13.11 1.16 0.12
CA TYR A 170 14.13 0.17 0.46
C TYR A 170 14.93 0.54 1.70
N ILE A 171 15.21 1.82 1.94
CA ILE A 171 15.80 2.29 3.20
C ILE A 171 14.87 1.96 4.38
N ALA A 172 13.57 2.24 4.25
CA ALA A 172 12.59 1.90 5.28
C ALA A 172 12.52 0.39 5.54
N ALA A 173 12.64 -0.43 4.49
CA ALA A 173 12.70 -1.89 4.61
C ALA A 173 13.95 -2.35 5.38
N ALA A 174 15.11 -1.81 5.06
CA ALA A 174 16.36 -2.13 5.75
C ALA A 174 16.28 -1.75 7.24
N LEU A 175 15.79 -0.54 7.54
CA LEU A 175 15.58 -0.10 8.92
C LEU A 175 14.59 -0.98 9.69
N TYR A 176 13.50 -1.41 9.03
CA TYR A 176 12.55 -2.33 9.63
C TYR A 176 13.19 -3.68 10.00
N VAL A 177 14.02 -4.25 9.13
CA VAL A 177 14.74 -5.49 9.39
C VAL A 177 15.71 -5.33 10.57
N ILE A 178 16.41 -4.20 10.67
CA ILE A 178 17.29 -3.88 11.80
C ILE A 178 16.47 -3.81 13.10
N ASP A 179 15.36 -3.06 13.10
CA ASP A 179 14.50 -2.91 14.28
C ASP A 179 13.93 -4.26 14.77
N VAL A 180 13.53 -5.14 13.83
CA VAL A 180 13.08 -6.50 14.14
C VAL A 180 14.22 -7.31 14.76
N ARG A 181 15.41 -7.29 14.15
CA ARG A 181 16.58 -8.01 14.64
C ARG A 181 16.96 -7.57 16.05
N ASP A 182 17.06 -6.26 16.28
CA ASP A 182 17.42 -5.69 17.58
C ASP A 182 16.39 -6.06 18.66
N THR A 183 15.10 -6.05 18.31
CA THR A 183 14.02 -6.46 19.21
C THR A 183 14.08 -7.94 19.56
N LEU A 184 14.42 -8.80 18.60
CA LEU A 184 14.59 -10.24 18.82
C LEU A 184 15.84 -10.54 19.66
N ALA A 185 16.96 -9.85 19.40
CA ALA A 185 18.19 -9.98 20.18
C ALA A 185 17.98 -9.54 21.63
N ALA A 186 17.31 -8.42 21.86
CA ALA A 186 16.99 -7.93 23.20
C ALA A 186 16.10 -8.90 24.03
N ARG A 187 15.38 -9.79 23.36
CA ARG A 187 14.55 -10.83 24.00
C ARG A 187 15.22 -12.21 24.11
N GLY A 188 16.49 -12.31 23.74
CA GLY A 188 17.27 -13.58 23.80
C GLY A 188 16.84 -14.63 22.76
N VAL A 189 16.07 -14.26 21.76
CA VAL A 189 15.48 -15.20 20.78
C VAL A 189 16.48 -15.61 19.69
N LEU A 190 17.57 -14.85 19.50
CA LEU A 190 18.61 -15.12 18.48
C LEU A 190 19.82 -15.87 19.05
N GLU A 191 19.82 -16.21 20.35
CA GLU A 191 20.92 -16.94 21.01
C GLU A 191 20.64 -18.45 21.17
N GLU A 192 19.48 -18.92 20.77
CA GLU A 192 19.07 -20.33 20.68
C GLU A 192 19.11 -20.83 19.21
#